data_aebf1b7ab567ba56415d0d5f2dc407d6
#
_entry.id   aebf1b7ab567ba56415d0d5f2dc407d6
#
_cell.length_a   1.000
_cell.length_b   1.000
_cell.length_c   1.000
_cell.angle_alpha   90.00
_cell.angle_beta   90.00
_cell.angle_gamma   90.00
#
_symmetry.space_group_name_H-M   'P 1'
#
loop_
_entity.id
_entity.type
_entity.pdbx_description
1 polymer ?
#
loop_
_entity_poly.entity_id
_entity_poly.type
_entity_poly.pdbx_seq_one_letter_code
_entity_poly.pdbx_strand_id
1 'polypeptide(L)'
;MMKLKEIKSCYLGPEISPEQFVPEHMFIFLAQGVLTGFDGKSRHQLRAGQCCLVRKNYLARYNKQPTDGHFEKVVVIFEQSFLQGFADKYPINLEHPAPQQAYVGVQLSSLLKSFIQSLAPYYQGAGNINQRFADLKREELLLILLQQQPDLARILFDFRQPGRIDLKAFMQQNYKFNVSLERFAYLSGRSLSAFKRDFKKIFQQSPAAWLIAKRLDEAHFLIEQKQQKPSDIYLGLGFENLSHFSFSFKKRFGYNPSELMNEKVVRD
;
A
#
# COMPACT_ATOMS: atom_id res chain seq x y z
N MET A 1 -25.23 -8.56 -0.94
CA MET A 1 -24.44 -7.84 -1.94
C MET A 1 -24.65 -6.36 -1.70
N MET A 2 -23.77 -5.73 -0.91
CA MET A 2 -23.89 -4.32 -0.54
C MET A 2 -23.41 -3.47 -1.73
N LYS A 3 -24.32 -2.74 -2.39
CA LYS A 3 -23.95 -1.74 -3.39
C LYS A 3 -23.22 -0.62 -2.67
N LEU A 4 -21.90 -0.54 -2.84
CA LEU A 4 -21.10 0.61 -2.46
C LEU A 4 -21.58 1.81 -3.25
N LYS A 5 -22.33 2.70 -2.61
CA LYS A 5 -22.72 3.99 -3.19
C LYS A 5 -21.44 4.84 -3.33
N GLU A 6 -21.19 5.25 -4.54
CA GLU A 6 -20.22 6.22 -5.04
C GLU A 6 -18.98 6.52 -4.19
N ILE A 7 -17.88 5.85 -4.53
CA ILE A 7 -16.54 6.26 -4.08
C ILE A 7 -16.12 7.45 -4.95
N LYS A 8 -16.18 8.66 -4.42
CA LYS A 8 -15.63 9.84 -5.09
C LYS A 8 -14.11 9.87 -4.88
N SER A 9 -13.35 9.99 -5.95
CA SER A 9 -11.88 10.10 -5.87
C SER A 9 -11.41 11.12 -6.91
N CYS A 10 -10.52 12.01 -6.49
CA CYS A 10 -9.73 12.85 -7.39
C CYS A 10 -8.32 12.28 -7.48
N TYR A 11 -7.84 12.00 -8.69
CA TYR A 11 -6.49 11.54 -8.95
C TYR A 11 -5.77 12.53 -9.85
N LEU A 12 -4.60 12.98 -9.42
CA LEU A 12 -3.67 13.78 -10.21
C LEU A 12 -2.43 12.94 -10.49
N GLY A 13 -2.31 12.45 -11.71
CA GLY A 13 -1.24 11.54 -12.14
C GLY A 13 -1.78 10.22 -12.70
N PRO A 14 -0.91 9.22 -12.95
CA PRO A 14 -1.33 7.91 -13.41
C PRO A 14 -2.19 7.16 -12.38
N GLU A 15 -2.98 6.19 -12.83
CA GLU A 15 -3.79 5.37 -11.95
C GLU A 15 -2.93 4.59 -10.95
N ILE A 16 -3.43 4.49 -9.70
CA ILE A 16 -2.76 3.68 -8.67
C ILE A 16 -2.91 2.21 -9.04
N SER A 17 -1.79 1.48 -9.07
CA SER A 17 -1.79 0.04 -9.28
C SER A 17 -2.70 -0.67 -8.27
N PRO A 18 -3.51 -1.67 -8.68
CA PRO A 18 -4.28 -2.52 -7.78
C PRO A 18 -3.38 -3.42 -6.94
N GLU A 19 -2.10 -3.57 -7.28
CA GLU A 19 -1.14 -4.32 -6.49
C GLU A 19 -0.94 -3.70 -5.10
N GLN A 20 -0.64 -4.55 -4.13
CA GLN A 20 -0.31 -4.12 -2.76
C GLN A 20 1.13 -3.57 -2.69
N PHE A 21 1.48 -2.76 -3.64
CA PHE A 21 2.78 -2.12 -3.84
C PHE A 21 2.58 -0.65 -4.23
N VAL A 22 3.41 0.22 -3.70
CA VAL A 22 3.41 1.66 -3.99
C VAL A 22 4.54 1.96 -4.97
N PRO A 23 4.24 2.08 -6.28
CA PRO A 23 5.28 2.31 -7.30
C PRO A 23 5.83 3.73 -7.29
N GLU A 24 4.99 4.72 -6.97
CA GLU A 24 5.32 6.14 -6.96
C GLU A 24 4.92 6.80 -5.64
N HIS A 25 5.53 7.94 -5.32
CA HIS A 25 5.11 8.72 -4.16
C HIS A 25 3.67 9.21 -4.32
N MET A 26 2.89 9.16 -3.25
CA MET A 26 1.51 9.61 -3.26
C MET A 26 1.23 10.54 -2.09
N PHE A 27 0.69 11.73 -2.36
CA PHE A 27 0.01 12.52 -1.35
C PHE A 27 -1.46 12.07 -1.29
N ILE A 28 -1.97 11.84 -0.10
CA ILE A 28 -3.37 11.47 0.14
C ILE A 28 -3.98 12.46 1.13
N PHE A 29 -5.09 13.08 0.74
CA PHE A 29 -5.99 13.78 1.65
C PHE A 29 -7.30 13.00 1.73
N LEU A 30 -7.80 12.74 2.93
CA LEU A 30 -9.06 12.06 3.14
C LEU A 30 -10.14 13.08 3.46
N ALA A 31 -11.10 13.24 2.55
CA ALA A 31 -12.23 14.15 2.73
C ALA A 31 -13.34 13.51 3.56
N GLN A 32 -13.64 12.21 3.34
CA GLN A 32 -14.67 11.47 4.06
C GLN A 32 -14.31 9.98 4.23
N GLY A 33 -14.70 9.39 5.36
CA GLY A 33 -14.42 8.00 5.70
C GLY A 33 -13.17 7.82 6.55
N VAL A 34 -12.71 6.58 6.64
CA VAL A 34 -11.46 6.20 7.30
C VAL A 34 -10.64 5.32 6.35
N LEU A 35 -9.37 5.65 6.18
CA LEU A 35 -8.42 4.86 5.42
C LEU A 35 -7.40 4.23 6.37
N THR A 36 -7.38 2.90 6.43
CA THR A 36 -6.37 2.17 7.21
C THR A 36 -5.35 1.58 6.26
N GLY A 37 -4.08 1.99 6.39
CA GLY A 37 -2.93 1.43 5.68
C GLY A 37 -2.20 0.40 6.55
N PHE A 38 -1.61 -0.62 5.93
CA PHE A 38 -0.72 -1.58 6.57
C PHE A 38 0.52 -1.76 5.70
N ASP A 39 1.71 -1.62 6.28
CA ASP A 39 3.01 -1.64 5.60
C ASP A 39 3.84 -2.92 5.87
N GLY A 40 3.21 -3.96 6.42
CA GLY A 40 3.87 -5.21 6.84
C GLY A 40 4.30 -5.21 8.30
N LYS A 41 4.42 -4.05 8.93
CA LYS A 41 4.83 -3.90 10.33
C LYS A 41 3.79 -3.18 11.17
N SER A 42 3.30 -2.04 10.68
CA SER A 42 2.45 -1.12 11.42
C SER A 42 1.15 -0.84 10.67
N ARG A 43 0.11 -0.53 11.42
CA ARG A 43 -1.13 0.00 10.87
C ARG A 43 -1.13 1.51 11.01
N HIS A 44 -1.48 2.18 9.93
CA HIS A 44 -1.59 3.63 9.84
C HIS A 44 -3.04 3.99 9.54
N GLN A 45 -3.62 4.87 10.32
CA GLN A 45 -5.00 5.30 10.13
C GLN A 45 -5.03 6.78 9.72
N LEU A 46 -5.71 7.05 8.62
CA LEU A 46 -6.02 8.39 8.14
C LEU A 46 -7.53 8.60 8.27
N ARG A 47 -7.92 9.68 8.93
CA ARG A 47 -9.33 10.08 9.15
C ARG A 47 -9.69 11.26 8.27
N ALA A 48 -10.98 11.52 8.11
CA ALA A 48 -11.48 12.70 7.42
C ALA A 48 -10.79 13.97 7.93
N GLY A 49 -10.37 14.84 7.02
CA GLY A 49 -9.62 16.07 7.30
C GLY A 49 -8.12 15.87 7.51
N GLN A 50 -7.59 14.66 7.40
CA GLN A 50 -6.16 14.37 7.53
C GLN A 50 -5.51 14.10 6.17
N CYS A 51 -4.20 14.32 6.10
CA CYS A 51 -3.39 14.01 4.94
C CYS A 51 -2.05 13.34 5.30
N CYS A 52 -1.52 12.58 4.36
CA CYS A 52 -0.22 11.95 4.48
C CYS A 52 0.48 11.85 3.13
N LEU A 53 1.81 11.75 3.19
CA LEU A 53 2.64 11.32 2.07
C LEU A 53 2.93 9.81 2.23
N VAL A 54 2.67 9.04 1.16
CA VAL A 54 3.03 7.63 1.07
C VAL A 54 4.25 7.49 0.19
N ARG A 55 5.28 6.84 0.71
CA ARG A 55 6.57 6.68 0.02
C ARG A 55 6.51 5.58 -1.01
N LYS A 56 7.17 5.80 -2.19
CA LYS A 56 7.37 4.77 -3.22
C LYS A 56 8.23 3.61 -2.71
N ASN A 57 8.19 2.49 -3.42
CA ASN A 57 8.97 1.28 -3.14
C ASN A 57 8.64 0.64 -1.78
N TYR A 58 7.37 0.72 -1.37
CA TYR A 58 6.85 0.03 -0.19
C TYR A 58 5.70 -0.91 -0.55
N LEU A 59 5.60 -1.97 0.23
CA LEU A 59 4.39 -2.80 0.23
C LEU A 59 3.34 -2.12 1.10
N ALA A 60 2.15 -1.95 0.57
CA ALA A 60 1.06 -1.32 1.30
C ALA A 60 -0.28 -1.94 0.94
N ARG A 61 -1.08 -2.20 1.95
CA ARG A 61 -2.48 -2.62 1.80
C ARG A 61 -3.38 -1.59 2.45
N TYR A 62 -4.42 -1.21 1.71
CA TYR A 62 -5.38 -0.21 2.16
C TYR A 62 -6.74 -0.85 2.42
N ASN A 63 -7.35 -0.51 3.54
CA ASN A 63 -8.75 -0.77 3.83
C ASN A 63 -9.51 0.55 3.89
N LYS A 64 -10.59 0.66 3.11
CA LYS A 64 -11.46 1.82 3.02
C LYS A 64 -12.71 1.54 3.82
N GLN A 65 -13.02 2.39 4.78
CA GLN A 65 -14.23 2.31 5.60
C GLN A 65 -15.07 3.55 5.34
N PRO A 66 -16.21 3.43 4.65
CA PRO A 66 -17.14 4.54 4.46
C PRO A 66 -17.70 5.02 5.79
N THR A 67 -17.96 6.32 5.89
CA THR A 67 -18.76 6.94 6.96
C THR A 67 -20.05 7.44 6.31
N ASP A 68 -21.20 7.06 6.86
CA ASP A 68 -22.53 7.35 6.31
C ASP A 68 -22.70 6.92 4.84
N GLY A 69 -22.07 5.79 4.48
CA GLY A 69 -22.11 5.24 3.13
C GLY A 69 -21.20 5.95 2.11
N HIS A 70 -20.41 6.93 2.55
CA HIS A 70 -19.53 7.74 1.69
C HIS A 70 -18.06 7.56 2.03
N PHE A 71 -17.22 7.54 0.99
CA PHE A 71 -15.77 7.55 1.09
C PHE A 71 -15.21 8.47 0.01
N GLU A 72 -14.50 9.52 0.42
CA GLU A 72 -13.94 10.50 -0.52
C GLU A 72 -12.49 10.81 -0.16
N LYS A 73 -11.63 10.80 -1.18
CA LYS A 73 -10.21 11.13 -1.04
C LYS A 73 -9.69 11.85 -2.26
N VAL A 74 -8.66 12.66 -2.05
CA VAL A 74 -7.80 13.22 -3.09
C VAL A 74 -6.48 12.47 -3.07
N VAL A 75 -6.01 12.04 -4.25
CA VAL A 75 -4.71 11.40 -4.41
C VAL A 75 -3.92 12.14 -5.47
N VAL A 76 -2.73 12.59 -5.11
CA VAL A 76 -1.78 13.20 -6.03
C VAL A 76 -0.56 12.30 -6.12
N ILE A 77 -0.25 11.83 -7.33
CA ILE A 77 0.86 10.92 -7.60
C ILE A 77 2.04 11.73 -8.14
N PHE A 78 3.19 11.55 -7.51
CA PHE A 78 4.46 12.15 -7.93
C PHE A 78 5.33 11.07 -8.58
N GLU A 79 5.28 11.02 -9.91
CA GLU A 79 6.14 10.13 -10.70
C GLU A 79 7.60 10.57 -10.61
N GLN A 80 8.50 9.61 -10.70
CA GLN A 80 9.94 9.91 -10.61
C GLN A 80 10.38 10.92 -11.68
N SER A 81 9.90 10.80 -12.93
CA SER A 81 10.22 11.75 -14.01
C SER A 81 9.75 13.18 -13.72
N PHE A 82 8.57 13.34 -13.12
CA PHE A 82 8.07 14.63 -12.68
C PHE A 82 8.94 15.24 -11.57
N LEU A 83 9.31 14.44 -10.57
CA LEU A 83 10.17 14.90 -9.47
C LEU A 83 11.58 15.26 -9.95
N GLN A 84 12.13 14.53 -10.92
CA GLN A 84 13.42 14.87 -11.56
C GLN A 84 13.34 16.22 -12.27
N GLY A 85 12.33 16.42 -13.13
CA GLY A 85 12.12 17.71 -13.79
C GLY A 85 11.88 18.88 -12.84
N PHE A 86 11.25 18.62 -11.67
CA PHE A 86 11.11 19.62 -10.62
C PHE A 86 12.46 19.95 -9.97
N ALA A 87 13.29 18.95 -9.67
CA ALA A 87 14.61 19.15 -9.09
C ALA A 87 15.60 19.90 -10.03
N ASP A 88 15.43 19.72 -11.35
CA ASP A 88 16.21 20.47 -12.36
C ASP A 88 15.80 21.95 -12.37
N LYS A 89 14.54 22.26 -12.06
CA LYS A 89 14.00 23.63 -12.03
C LYS A 89 14.25 24.34 -10.70
N TYR A 90 14.20 23.60 -9.59
CA TYR A 90 14.31 24.10 -8.24
C TYR A 90 15.45 23.37 -7.49
N PRO A 91 16.52 24.04 -7.09
CA PRO A 91 17.61 23.39 -6.35
C PRO A 91 17.12 22.76 -5.05
N ILE A 92 17.37 21.47 -4.88
CA ILE A 92 16.97 20.69 -3.70
C ILE A 92 18.24 20.33 -2.91
N ASN A 93 18.33 20.78 -1.66
CA ASN A 93 19.41 20.39 -0.76
C ASN A 93 19.01 19.11 0.00
N LEU A 94 19.83 18.05 -0.11
CA LEU A 94 19.65 16.76 0.53
C LEU A 94 20.83 16.45 1.46
N GLU A 95 20.86 17.05 2.64
CA GLU A 95 21.99 16.89 3.57
C GLU A 95 21.98 15.55 4.34
N HIS A 96 20.83 14.87 4.44
CA HIS A 96 20.69 13.67 5.23
C HIS A 96 19.93 12.56 4.50
N PRO A 97 20.14 11.27 4.85
CA PRO A 97 19.40 10.16 4.25
C PRO A 97 17.90 10.23 4.57
N ALA A 98 17.08 9.75 3.65
CA ALA A 98 15.63 9.70 3.82
C ALA A 98 15.23 8.80 5.00
N PRO A 99 14.24 9.21 5.82
CA PRO A 99 13.68 8.36 6.87
C PRO A 99 13.03 7.12 6.27
N GLN A 100 13.10 5.99 6.97
CA GLN A 100 12.55 4.70 6.49
C GLN A 100 11.11 4.48 6.93
N GLN A 101 10.24 5.45 6.68
CA GLN A 101 8.81 5.35 6.98
C GLN A 101 8.02 5.26 5.67
N ALA A 102 7.08 4.32 5.61
CA ALA A 102 6.19 4.18 4.46
C ALA A 102 5.13 5.29 4.41
N TYR A 103 4.68 5.74 5.58
CA TYR A 103 3.66 6.78 5.73
C TYR A 103 4.21 7.93 6.55
N VAL A 104 4.10 9.14 6.04
CA VAL A 104 4.52 10.37 6.72
C VAL A 104 3.32 11.29 6.84
N GLY A 105 2.94 11.62 8.08
CA GLY A 105 1.88 12.58 8.33
C GLY A 105 2.23 13.95 7.77
N VAL A 106 1.27 14.59 7.12
CA VAL A 106 1.39 15.97 6.62
C VAL A 106 0.43 16.85 7.40
N GLN A 107 0.93 17.96 7.91
CA GLN A 107 0.09 18.91 8.62
C GLN A 107 -0.82 19.66 7.65
N LEU A 108 -2.12 19.72 7.95
CA LEU A 108 -3.10 20.42 7.11
C LEU A 108 -3.10 21.92 7.42
N SER A 109 -2.25 22.67 6.72
CA SER A 109 -2.21 24.15 6.81
C SER A 109 -3.37 24.82 6.07
N SER A 110 -3.57 26.13 6.28
CA SER A 110 -4.54 26.93 5.53
C SER A 110 -4.27 26.90 4.03
N LEU A 111 -3.00 27.01 3.63
CA LEU A 111 -2.57 26.97 2.24
C LEU A 111 -2.88 25.61 1.59
N LEU A 112 -2.60 24.51 2.30
CA LEU A 112 -2.92 23.17 1.81
C LEU A 112 -4.44 22.94 1.71
N LYS A 113 -5.23 23.48 2.64
CA LYS A 113 -6.71 23.48 2.55
C LYS A 113 -7.20 24.20 1.30
N SER A 114 -6.69 25.41 1.04
CA SER A 114 -7.03 26.19 -0.16
C SER A 114 -6.66 25.44 -1.44
N PHE A 115 -5.50 24.81 -1.48
CA PHE A 115 -5.09 23.95 -2.58
C PHE A 115 -6.11 22.83 -2.82
N ILE A 116 -6.48 22.07 -1.77
CA ILE A 116 -7.45 20.95 -1.89
C ILE A 116 -8.81 21.47 -2.39
N GLN A 117 -9.29 22.59 -1.88
CA GLN A 117 -10.53 23.23 -2.35
C GLN A 117 -10.45 23.62 -3.83
N SER A 118 -9.30 24.11 -4.29
CA SER A 118 -9.08 24.50 -5.69
C SER A 118 -9.14 23.31 -6.67
N LEU A 119 -9.09 22.07 -6.18
CA LEU A 119 -9.26 20.87 -6.98
C LEU A 119 -10.73 20.51 -7.25
N ALA A 120 -11.68 21.03 -6.46
CA ALA A 120 -13.09 20.67 -6.57
C ALA A 120 -13.69 20.78 -7.99
N PRO A 121 -13.39 21.82 -8.79
CA PRO A 121 -13.91 21.90 -10.16
C PRO A 121 -13.46 20.75 -11.08
N TYR A 122 -12.34 20.12 -10.77
CA TYR A 122 -11.75 19.07 -11.62
C TYR A 122 -12.32 17.68 -11.36
N TYR A 123 -12.92 17.40 -10.19
CA TYR A 123 -13.46 16.09 -9.87
C TYR A 123 -14.99 16.05 -9.68
N GLN A 124 -15.68 17.19 -9.81
CA GLN A 124 -17.15 17.26 -9.82
C GLN A 124 -17.76 16.90 -11.19
N GLY A 125 -16.95 16.70 -12.21
CA GLY A 125 -17.34 16.29 -13.55
C GLY A 125 -16.83 14.88 -13.91
N ALA A 126 -16.81 14.54 -15.19
CA ALA A 126 -16.40 13.22 -15.71
C ALA A 126 -14.91 12.84 -15.54
N GLY A 127 -14.21 13.45 -14.59
CA GLY A 127 -12.99 12.90 -14.01
C GLY A 127 -11.67 13.03 -14.78
N ASN A 128 -11.63 13.69 -15.94
CA ASN A 128 -10.38 13.84 -16.71
C ASN A 128 -9.83 15.26 -16.61
N ILE A 129 -8.83 15.45 -15.77
CA ILE A 129 -8.05 16.70 -15.75
C ILE A 129 -7.11 16.71 -16.94
N ASN A 130 -7.09 17.84 -17.67
CA ASN A 130 -6.08 18.03 -18.71
C ASN A 130 -4.67 17.92 -18.09
N GLN A 131 -3.77 17.18 -18.75
CA GLN A 131 -2.42 16.89 -18.23
C GLN A 131 -1.66 18.16 -17.82
N ARG A 132 -1.76 19.26 -18.58
CA ARG A 132 -1.09 20.52 -18.22
C ARG A 132 -1.57 21.09 -16.89
N PHE A 133 -2.88 21.04 -16.62
CA PHE A 133 -3.43 21.48 -15.33
C PHE A 133 -3.02 20.50 -14.20
N ALA A 134 -2.98 19.20 -14.47
CA ALA A 134 -2.51 18.22 -13.51
C ALA A 134 -1.05 18.48 -13.11
N ASP A 135 -0.19 18.80 -14.07
CA ASP A 135 1.23 19.09 -13.82
C ASP A 135 1.40 20.36 -12.99
N LEU A 136 0.66 21.44 -13.32
CA LEU A 136 0.67 22.68 -12.53
C LEU A 136 0.17 22.45 -11.10
N LYS A 137 -0.88 21.66 -10.92
CA LYS A 137 -1.40 21.33 -9.59
C LYS A 137 -0.46 20.45 -8.79
N ARG A 138 0.27 19.54 -9.43
CA ARG A 138 1.32 18.74 -8.77
C ARG A 138 2.50 19.63 -8.34
N GLU A 139 2.92 20.58 -9.19
CA GLU A 139 3.98 21.54 -8.88
C GLU A 139 3.58 22.45 -7.71
N GLU A 140 2.36 23.01 -7.72
CA GLU A 140 1.81 23.83 -6.64
C GLU A 140 1.83 23.04 -5.30
N LEU A 141 1.30 21.81 -5.30
CA LEU A 141 1.30 20.97 -4.10
C LEU A 141 2.71 20.69 -3.59
N LEU A 142 3.64 20.39 -4.49
CA LEU A 142 5.01 20.09 -4.13
C LEU A 142 5.71 21.27 -3.46
N LEU A 143 5.51 22.49 -3.99
CA LEU A 143 6.00 23.73 -3.39
C LEU A 143 5.41 23.96 -1.99
N ILE A 144 4.11 23.75 -1.81
CA ILE A 144 3.42 23.85 -0.51
C ILE A 144 4.02 22.86 0.50
N LEU A 145 4.17 21.60 0.09
CA LEU A 145 4.68 20.56 0.96
C LEU A 145 6.12 20.83 1.41
N LEU A 146 6.99 21.25 0.48
CA LEU A 146 8.40 21.53 0.76
C LEU A 146 8.58 22.80 1.60
N GLN A 147 7.75 23.82 1.38
CA GLN A 147 7.76 25.02 2.21
C GLN A 147 7.32 24.71 3.65
N GLN A 148 6.32 23.88 3.82
CA GLN A 148 5.72 23.56 5.12
C GLN A 148 6.53 22.53 5.91
N GLN A 149 7.06 21.52 5.23
CA GLN A 149 7.84 20.41 5.79
C GLN A 149 9.06 20.12 4.91
N PRO A 150 10.15 20.89 5.01
CA PRO A 150 11.33 20.74 4.16
C PRO A 150 11.93 19.31 4.18
N ASP A 151 11.81 18.60 5.29
CA ASP A 151 12.27 17.22 5.43
C ASP A 151 11.62 16.22 4.44
N LEU A 152 10.45 16.55 3.88
CA LEU A 152 9.83 15.73 2.83
C LEU A 152 10.68 15.66 1.56
N ALA A 153 11.57 16.63 1.31
CA ALA A 153 12.51 16.60 0.21
C ALA A 153 13.34 15.32 0.22
N ARG A 154 13.82 14.89 1.39
CA ARG A 154 14.64 13.68 1.54
C ARG A 154 13.92 12.39 1.12
N ILE A 155 12.60 12.39 1.16
CA ILE A 155 11.75 11.27 0.73
C ILE A 155 11.42 11.38 -0.74
N LEU A 156 10.91 12.54 -1.17
CA LEU A 156 10.41 12.78 -2.51
C LEU A 156 11.50 12.70 -3.58
N PHE A 157 12.71 13.17 -3.25
CA PHE A 157 13.86 13.17 -4.18
C PHE A 157 14.86 12.05 -3.91
N ASP A 158 14.46 11.00 -3.17
CA ASP A 158 15.25 9.78 -3.07
C ASP A 158 15.01 8.90 -4.32
N PHE A 159 15.84 9.07 -5.34
CA PHE A 159 15.76 8.33 -6.61
C PHE A 159 16.51 7.00 -6.59
N ARG A 160 17.08 6.61 -5.46
CA ARG A 160 17.83 5.36 -5.34
C ARG A 160 16.93 4.14 -5.53
N GLN A 161 17.48 3.14 -6.19
CA GLN A 161 16.86 1.82 -6.26
C GLN A 161 16.95 1.11 -4.90
N PRO A 162 16.01 0.21 -4.57
CA PRO A 162 16.11 -0.61 -3.37
C PRO A 162 17.44 -1.35 -3.31
N GLY A 163 18.18 -1.15 -2.22
CA GLY A 163 19.43 -1.85 -1.97
C GLY A 163 19.23 -3.30 -1.53
N ARG A 164 20.31 -4.08 -1.53
CA ARG A 164 20.28 -5.47 -1.07
C ARG A 164 20.06 -5.53 0.44
N ILE A 165 18.98 -6.21 0.86
CA ILE A 165 18.56 -6.34 2.26
C ILE A 165 18.56 -7.80 2.72
N ASP A 166 18.40 -8.04 4.03
CA ASP A 166 18.19 -9.38 4.58
C ASP A 166 16.89 -9.98 4.02
N LEU A 167 17.06 -10.98 3.16
CA LEU A 167 15.95 -11.63 2.47
C LEU A 167 15.07 -12.43 3.43
N LYS A 168 15.65 -13.05 4.45
CA LYS A 168 14.90 -13.85 5.43
C LYS A 168 13.97 -12.97 6.24
N ALA A 169 14.50 -11.91 6.83
CA ALA A 169 13.72 -10.95 7.62
C ALA A 169 12.65 -10.27 6.75
N PHE A 170 13.01 -9.83 5.54
CA PHE A 170 12.10 -9.20 4.61
C PHE A 170 10.90 -10.10 4.26
N MET A 171 11.15 -11.35 3.90
CA MET A 171 10.07 -12.28 3.52
C MET A 171 9.21 -12.69 4.72
N GLN A 172 9.80 -12.88 5.89
CA GLN A 172 9.05 -13.17 7.12
C GLN A 172 8.10 -12.04 7.52
N GLN A 173 8.47 -10.80 7.26
CA GLN A 173 7.63 -9.63 7.52
C GLN A 173 6.53 -9.45 6.47
N ASN A 174 6.81 -9.78 5.21
CA ASN A 174 6.01 -9.34 4.07
C ASN A 174 5.23 -10.45 3.34
N TYR A 175 5.25 -11.71 3.81
CA TYR A 175 4.59 -12.83 3.13
C TYR A 175 3.07 -12.67 2.95
N LYS A 176 2.42 -11.82 3.74
CA LYS A 176 0.97 -11.54 3.68
C LYS A 176 0.57 -10.62 2.51
N PHE A 177 1.53 -9.99 1.84
CA PHE A 177 1.22 -9.14 0.69
C PHE A 177 1.02 -9.97 -0.57
N ASN A 178 -0.07 -9.68 -1.28
CA ASN A 178 -0.32 -10.26 -2.60
C ASN A 178 0.35 -9.38 -3.66
N VAL A 179 1.59 -9.72 -3.97
CA VAL A 179 2.39 -9.10 -5.04
C VAL A 179 3.19 -10.19 -5.77
N SER A 180 3.64 -9.88 -6.97
CA SER A 180 4.42 -10.80 -7.79
C SER A 180 5.81 -11.10 -7.19
N LEU A 181 6.42 -12.22 -7.59
CA LEU A 181 7.78 -12.56 -7.14
C LEU A 181 8.82 -11.54 -7.65
N GLU A 182 8.57 -10.92 -8.80
CA GLU A 182 9.36 -9.83 -9.36
C GLU A 182 9.38 -8.63 -8.41
N ARG A 183 8.24 -8.31 -7.79
CA ARG A 183 8.15 -7.22 -6.79
C ARG A 183 8.94 -7.54 -5.52
N PHE A 184 8.82 -8.76 -5.00
CA PHE A 184 9.64 -9.17 -3.86
C PHE A 184 11.14 -9.14 -4.20
N ALA A 185 11.52 -9.58 -5.41
CA ALA A 185 12.91 -9.52 -5.88
C ALA A 185 13.40 -8.08 -5.94
N TYR A 186 12.66 -7.20 -6.61
CA TYR A 186 12.98 -5.76 -6.73
C TYR A 186 13.16 -5.10 -5.36
N LEU A 187 12.18 -5.26 -4.46
CA LEU A 187 12.22 -4.65 -3.13
C LEU A 187 13.35 -5.18 -2.25
N SER A 188 13.81 -6.40 -2.51
CA SER A 188 14.96 -6.99 -1.81
C SER A 188 16.32 -6.64 -2.45
N GLY A 189 16.34 -5.78 -3.48
CA GLY A 189 17.55 -5.39 -4.21
C GLY A 189 18.16 -6.53 -5.03
N ARG A 190 17.34 -7.40 -5.64
CA ARG A 190 17.76 -8.57 -6.40
C ARG A 190 17.05 -8.66 -7.76
N SER A 191 17.75 -9.22 -8.75
CA SER A 191 17.06 -9.74 -9.93
C SER A 191 16.19 -10.95 -9.55
N LEU A 192 15.17 -11.27 -10.33
CA LEU A 192 14.30 -12.43 -10.06
C LEU A 192 15.07 -13.74 -9.96
N SER A 193 16.08 -13.95 -10.82
CA SER A 193 16.92 -15.15 -10.81
C SER A 193 17.77 -15.23 -9.54
N ALA A 194 18.39 -14.11 -9.12
CA ALA A 194 19.14 -14.05 -7.87
C ALA A 194 18.24 -14.25 -6.66
N PHE A 195 17.04 -13.64 -6.66
CA PHE A 195 16.04 -13.82 -5.62
C PHE A 195 15.64 -15.29 -5.46
N LYS A 196 15.25 -15.99 -6.54
CA LYS A 196 14.88 -17.42 -6.50
C LYS A 196 16.01 -18.29 -5.99
N ARG A 197 17.25 -18.05 -6.44
CA ARG A 197 18.45 -18.80 -6.02
C ARG A 197 18.73 -18.59 -4.52
N ASP A 198 18.80 -17.33 -4.08
CA ASP A 198 19.11 -16.99 -2.69
C ASP A 198 17.98 -17.47 -1.76
N PHE A 199 16.72 -17.35 -2.21
CA PHE A 199 15.56 -17.85 -1.48
C PHE A 199 15.61 -19.35 -1.24
N LYS A 200 15.92 -20.14 -2.29
CA LYS A 200 16.06 -21.59 -2.17
C LYS A 200 17.17 -21.99 -1.21
N LYS A 201 18.29 -21.24 -1.18
CA LYS A 201 19.37 -21.46 -0.21
C LYS A 201 18.93 -21.22 1.23
N ILE A 202 18.12 -20.17 1.48
CA ILE A 202 17.70 -19.75 2.83
C ILE A 202 16.55 -20.62 3.37
N PHE A 203 15.53 -20.86 2.54
CA PHE A 203 14.28 -21.49 2.97
C PHE A 203 14.13 -22.97 2.54
N GLN A 204 15.08 -23.51 1.77
CA GLN A 204 15.07 -24.88 1.21
C GLN A 204 13.82 -25.21 0.36
N GLN A 205 13.10 -24.18 -0.08
CA GLN A 205 11.86 -24.25 -0.86
C GLN A 205 11.83 -23.19 -1.94
N SER A 206 10.93 -23.37 -2.92
CA SER A 206 10.65 -22.28 -3.88
C SER A 206 9.87 -21.15 -3.21
N PRO A 207 10.04 -19.89 -3.66
CA PRO A 207 9.30 -18.75 -3.09
C PRO A 207 7.78 -18.95 -3.08
N ALA A 208 7.20 -19.44 -4.18
CA ALA A 208 5.76 -19.65 -4.29
C ALA A 208 5.25 -20.71 -3.29
N ALA A 209 5.93 -21.84 -3.18
CA ALA A 209 5.57 -22.92 -2.25
C ALA A 209 5.66 -22.44 -0.80
N TRP A 210 6.73 -21.74 -0.46
CA TRP A 210 6.92 -21.18 0.89
C TRP A 210 5.86 -20.13 1.24
N LEU A 211 5.52 -19.21 0.33
CA LEU A 211 4.49 -18.19 0.54
C LEU A 211 3.14 -18.82 0.85
N ILE A 212 2.71 -19.80 0.02
CA ILE A 212 1.46 -20.52 0.24
C ILE A 212 1.48 -21.24 1.59
N ALA A 213 2.55 -22.00 1.87
CA ALA A 213 2.68 -22.74 3.12
C ALA A 213 2.60 -21.80 4.34
N LYS A 214 3.38 -20.70 4.32
CA LYS A 214 3.42 -19.73 5.43
C LYS A 214 2.09 -19.03 5.68
N ARG A 215 1.37 -18.67 4.60
CA ARG A 215 0.02 -18.09 4.67
C ARG A 215 -1.02 -19.07 5.23
N LEU A 216 -0.92 -20.33 4.85
CA LEU A 216 -1.81 -21.39 5.36
C LEU A 216 -1.55 -21.74 6.83
N ASP A 217 -0.28 -21.77 7.27
CA ASP A 217 0.07 -21.98 8.67
C ASP A 217 -0.50 -20.87 9.56
N GLU A 218 -0.40 -19.61 9.10
CA GLU A 218 -1.02 -18.47 9.79
C GLU A 218 -2.56 -18.57 9.79
N ALA A 219 -3.16 -19.00 8.66
CA ALA A 219 -4.59 -19.20 8.58
C ALA A 219 -5.08 -20.23 9.59
N HIS A 220 -4.39 -21.36 9.68
CA HIS A 220 -4.69 -22.42 10.65
C HIS A 220 -4.69 -21.87 12.07
N PHE A 221 -3.63 -21.14 12.44
CA PHE A 221 -3.52 -20.50 13.75
C PHE A 221 -4.67 -19.50 14.02
N LEU A 222 -5.01 -18.64 13.06
CA LEU A 222 -6.07 -17.66 13.20
C LEU A 222 -7.46 -18.31 13.36
N ILE A 223 -7.73 -19.38 12.62
CA ILE A 223 -8.99 -20.12 12.71
C ILE A 223 -9.05 -20.87 14.04
N GLU A 224 -8.02 -21.65 14.34
CA GLU A 224 -7.98 -22.53 15.50
C GLU A 224 -7.89 -21.76 16.82
N GLN A 225 -6.96 -20.81 16.94
CA GLN A 225 -6.66 -20.14 18.21
C GLN A 225 -7.40 -18.81 18.38
N LYS A 226 -7.74 -18.13 17.29
CA LYS A 226 -8.40 -16.82 17.31
C LYS A 226 -9.85 -16.85 16.88
N GLN A 227 -10.38 -18.03 16.49
CA GLN A 227 -11.75 -18.25 16.06
C GLN A 227 -12.20 -17.29 14.94
N GLN A 228 -11.25 -16.89 14.07
CA GLN A 228 -11.56 -16.00 12.97
C GLN A 228 -12.15 -16.79 11.80
N LYS A 229 -13.19 -16.23 11.16
CA LYS A 229 -13.86 -16.89 10.01
C LYS A 229 -12.91 -16.92 8.80
N PRO A 230 -12.89 -18.04 8.06
CA PRO A 230 -12.10 -18.16 6.84
C PRO A 230 -12.35 -17.03 5.82
N SER A 231 -13.63 -16.60 5.68
CA SER A 231 -14.04 -15.49 4.82
C SER A 231 -13.43 -14.14 5.19
N ASP A 232 -13.08 -13.95 6.46
CA ASP A 232 -12.60 -12.65 6.97
C ASP A 232 -11.09 -12.52 6.87
N ILE A 233 -10.36 -13.66 6.82
CA ILE A 233 -8.90 -13.68 6.90
C ILE A 233 -8.19 -13.88 5.56
N TYR A 234 -8.79 -14.55 4.57
CA TYR A 234 -8.08 -15.01 3.36
C TYR A 234 -7.44 -13.85 2.58
N LEU A 235 -8.15 -12.73 2.39
CA LEU A 235 -7.59 -11.53 1.75
C LEU A 235 -6.44 -10.94 2.55
N GLY A 236 -6.59 -10.92 3.88
CA GLY A 236 -5.58 -10.45 4.82
C GLY A 236 -4.30 -11.29 4.81
N LEU A 237 -4.38 -12.54 4.38
CA LEU A 237 -3.27 -13.46 4.25
C LEU A 237 -2.67 -13.49 2.83
N GLY A 238 -3.19 -12.67 1.91
CA GLY A 238 -2.66 -12.54 0.56
C GLY A 238 -3.21 -13.55 -0.45
N PHE A 239 -4.36 -14.16 -0.18
CA PHE A 239 -5.11 -14.93 -1.18
C PHE A 239 -6.06 -14.01 -1.95
N GLU A 240 -6.21 -14.25 -3.26
CA GLU A 240 -7.06 -13.42 -4.12
C GLU A 240 -8.55 -13.78 -3.97
N ASN A 241 -8.83 -15.06 -3.76
CA ASN A 241 -10.20 -15.55 -3.61
C ASN A 241 -10.30 -16.69 -2.60
N LEU A 242 -11.50 -16.84 -2.03
CA LEU A 242 -11.81 -17.82 -0.99
C LEU A 242 -11.71 -19.26 -1.50
N SER A 243 -12.03 -19.52 -2.77
CA SER A 243 -11.99 -20.85 -3.35
C SER A 243 -10.56 -21.38 -3.44
N HIS A 244 -9.62 -20.58 -3.94
CA HIS A 244 -8.19 -20.95 -3.98
C HIS A 244 -7.62 -21.12 -2.57
N PHE A 245 -8.01 -20.26 -1.63
CA PHE A 245 -7.63 -20.41 -0.21
C PHE A 245 -8.13 -21.75 0.35
N SER A 246 -9.42 -22.05 0.24
CA SER A 246 -10.03 -23.27 0.79
C SER A 246 -9.46 -24.54 0.16
N PHE A 247 -9.27 -24.56 -1.16
CA PHE A 247 -8.63 -25.66 -1.86
C PHE A 247 -7.19 -25.90 -1.37
N SER A 248 -6.39 -24.84 -1.27
CA SER A 248 -5.00 -24.92 -0.81
C SER A 248 -4.92 -25.35 0.66
N PHE A 249 -5.83 -24.89 1.49
CA PHE A 249 -5.93 -25.27 2.90
C PHE A 249 -6.25 -26.77 3.05
N LYS A 250 -7.30 -27.25 2.34
CA LYS A 250 -7.66 -28.67 2.35
C LYS A 250 -6.52 -29.56 1.84
N LYS A 251 -5.83 -29.14 0.76
CA LYS A 251 -4.67 -29.85 0.23
C LYS A 251 -3.54 -29.99 1.25
N ARG A 252 -3.34 -28.98 2.12
CA ARG A 252 -2.27 -28.96 3.10
C ARG A 252 -2.61 -29.72 4.38
N PHE A 253 -3.83 -29.55 4.88
CA PHE A 253 -4.23 -30.05 6.21
C PHE A 253 -5.18 -31.26 6.17
N GLY A 254 -5.74 -31.59 5.00
CA GLY A 254 -6.65 -32.74 4.83
C GLY A 254 -8.13 -32.43 5.02
N TYR A 255 -8.47 -31.27 5.60
CA TYR A 255 -9.84 -30.82 5.89
C TYR A 255 -10.07 -29.37 5.46
N ASN A 256 -11.35 -28.97 5.37
CA ASN A 256 -11.70 -27.60 4.97
C ASN A 256 -11.48 -26.61 6.14
N PRO A 257 -11.21 -25.31 5.84
CA PRO A 257 -11.07 -24.29 6.89
C PRO A 257 -12.30 -24.15 7.79
N SER A 258 -13.52 -24.38 7.24
CA SER A 258 -14.77 -24.34 8.00
C SER A 258 -14.95 -25.55 8.94
N GLU A 259 -14.41 -26.70 8.58
CA GLU A 259 -14.45 -27.90 9.45
C GLU A 259 -13.61 -27.67 10.71
N LEU A 260 -12.41 -27.12 10.57
CA LEU A 260 -11.54 -26.74 11.70
C LEU A 260 -12.25 -25.77 12.67
N MET A 261 -13.04 -24.83 12.14
CA MET A 261 -13.79 -23.89 12.96
C MET A 261 -14.91 -24.56 13.75
N ASN A 262 -15.63 -25.52 13.13
CA ASN A 262 -16.79 -26.20 13.73
C ASN A 262 -16.39 -27.26 14.76
N GLU A 263 -15.24 -27.93 14.61
CA GLU A 263 -14.79 -28.98 15.54
C GLU A 263 -14.58 -28.48 16.98
N LYS A 264 -14.29 -27.18 17.19
CA LYS A 264 -14.18 -26.60 18.54
C LYS A 264 -15.53 -26.19 19.15
N VAL A 265 -16.51 -25.81 18.32
CA VAL A 265 -17.86 -25.46 18.80
C VAL A 265 -18.56 -26.68 19.41
N VAL A 266 -18.13 -27.90 19.08
CA VAL A 266 -18.70 -29.18 19.60
C VAL A 266 -17.95 -29.68 20.86
N ARG A 267 -16.79 -29.07 21.21
CA ARG A 267 -15.96 -29.49 22.37
C ARG A 267 -16.06 -28.58 23.60
N ASP A 268 -16.72 -27.45 23.48
CA ASP A 268 -17.08 -26.51 24.57
C ASP A 268 -18.60 -26.63 24.84
#